data_f4233805012805ef4550350da0335179
#
_entry.id   f4233805012805ef4550350da0335179
#
_cell.length_a   1.000
_cell.length_b   1.000
_cell.length_c   1.000
_cell.angle_alpha   90.00
_cell.angle_beta   90.00
_cell.angle_gamma   90.00
#
_symmetry.space_group_name_H-M   'P 1'
#
loop_
_entity.id
_entity.type
_entity.pdbx_description
1 polymer ?
#
loop_
_entity_poly.entity_id
_entity_poly.type
_entity_poly.pdbx_seq_one_letter_code
_entity_poly.pdbx_strand_id
1 'polypeptide(L)'
;MRDRRDEAAYIGGSTGNDFGVLIAGLEDFVLGGGKRLRPAFAYWGWQAVASRDPDPGVLLLFSALELLHVFALLHDDVIDESATRRGKPTAHMHFAALHREQNWRGSPDQFGISAAILAGDLAQAWADDILYRADLPPDAQRRVQRVWADIRTEVLGGQYLDIVAEASGAESIASAMSVATFKTACYTVIRPLQLGAAAAADRPDVQTIFGLFGTDLGVAFQLRDDVLGVFGDPAVTGKPSGDDLRSGKRTVLLAEAMALADESDPLAANLLRTSIGNQLTDAQVRRLRDVIESVGALAAAEDRISVLTQRALATLAAAPINATAKAGLSELAKLATNRSS
;
A
#
# COMPACT_ATOMS: atom_id res chain seq x y z
N MET A 1 -20.75 -3.67 0.39
CA MET A 1 -20.94 -2.90 -0.86
C MET A 1 -22.41 -2.89 -1.29
N ARG A 2 -23.04 -4.03 -1.62
CA ARG A 2 -24.44 -4.04 -2.12
C ARG A 2 -25.42 -3.30 -1.21
N ASP A 3 -25.43 -3.60 0.07
CA ASP A 3 -26.30 -2.94 1.05
C ASP A 3 -26.12 -1.41 1.05
N ARG A 4 -24.86 -0.94 0.94
CA ARG A 4 -24.56 0.49 0.88
C ARG A 4 -25.02 1.15 -0.41
N ARG A 5 -24.94 0.44 -1.53
CA ARG A 5 -25.48 0.93 -2.80
C ARG A 5 -26.99 1.08 -2.72
N ASP A 6 -27.68 0.10 -2.15
CA ASP A 6 -29.13 0.12 -2.01
C ASP A 6 -29.56 1.21 -1.01
N GLU A 7 -28.83 1.36 0.11
CA GLU A 7 -29.03 2.46 1.07
C GLU A 7 -28.83 3.85 0.44
N ALA A 8 -27.90 4.00 -0.51
CA ALA A 8 -27.60 5.26 -1.18
C ALA A 8 -28.41 5.52 -2.46
N ALA A 9 -29.31 4.61 -2.85
CA ALA A 9 -30.09 4.72 -4.09
C ALA A 9 -31.02 5.96 -4.15
N TYR A 10 -31.31 6.57 -2.99
CA TYR A 10 -32.09 7.81 -2.92
C TYR A 10 -31.33 9.06 -3.43
N ILE A 11 -30.00 8.97 -3.57
CA ILE A 11 -29.14 10.06 -4.06
C ILE A 11 -29.06 9.98 -5.59
N GLY A 12 -30.15 10.06 -6.29
CA GLY A 12 -30.13 9.91 -7.75
C GLY A 12 -30.71 11.11 -8.51
N GLY A 13 -31.41 11.96 -7.82
CA GLY A 13 -32.06 13.13 -8.47
C GLY A 13 -33.04 12.76 -9.58
N SER A 14 -33.52 13.77 -10.34
CA SER A 14 -34.50 13.63 -11.40
C SER A 14 -33.90 13.15 -12.75
N THR A 15 -32.58 13.07 -12.88
CA THR A 15 -31.84 12.82 -14.11
C THR A 15 -31.26 11.41 -14.23
N GLY A 16 -31.38 10.57 -13.18
CA GLY A 16 -30.91 9.22 -13.26
C GLY A 16 -29.99 8.81 -12.09
N ASN A 17 -29.26 7.72 -12.26
CA ASN A 17 -28.46 7.07 -11.25
C ASN A 17 -26.99 7.60 -11.25
N ASP A 18 -26.79 8.91 -11.31
CA ASP A 18 -25.43 9.49 -11.44
C ASP A 18 -24.52 9.12 -10.28
N PHE A 19 -25.05 9.14 -9.04
CA PHE A 19 -24.29 8.67 -7.88
C PHE A 19 -24.05 7.16 -7.90
N GLY A 20 -24.97 6.38 -8.48
CA GLY A 20 -24.80 4.94 -8.68
C GLY A 20 -23.62 4.61 -9.61
N VAL A 21 -23.27 5.47 -10.55
CA VAL A 21 -22.09 5.31 -11.43
C VAL A 21 -20.80 5.45 -10.61
N LEU A 22 -20.72 6.41 -9.69
CA LEU A 22 -19.58 6.55 -8.78
C LEU A 22 -19.42 5.28 -7.90
N ILE A 23 -20.53 4.79 -7.34
CA ILE A 23 -20.54 3.58 -6.50
C ILE A 23 -20.13 2.35 -7.32
N ALA A 24 -20.62 2.20 -8.55
CA ALA A 24 -20.25 1.08 -9.42
C ALA A 24 -18.74 1.10 -9.74
N GLY A 25 -18.19 2.28 -10.07
CA GLY A 25 -16.75 2.45 -10.26
C GLY A 25 -15.96 2.06 -9.00
N LEU A 26 -16.38 2.51 -7.82
CA LEU A 26 -15.76 2.12 -6.55
C LEU A 26 -15.87 0.60 -6.31
N GLU A 27 -17.01 -0.02 -6.59
CA GLU A 27 -17.22 -1.47 -6.45
C GLU A 27 -16.26 -2.26 -7.35
N ASP A 28 -16.10 -1.84 -8.60
CA ASP A 28 -15.16 -2.44 -9.54
C ASP A 28 -13.71 -2.36 -9.04
N PHE A 29 -13.31 -1.24 -8.43
CA PHE A 29 -11.98 -1.09 -7.82
C PHE A 29 -11.81 -2.01 -6.60
N VAL A 30 -12.80 -2.11 -5.72
CA VAL A 30 -12.76 -2.99 -4.53
C VAL A 30 -12.70 -4.45 -4.93
N LEU A 31 -13.49 -4.87 -5.93
CA LEU A 31 -13.60 -6.27 -6.36
C LEU A 31 -12.59 -6.65 -7.45
N GLY A 32 -11.97 -5.69 -8.10
CA GLY A 32 -11.12 -5.82 -9.29
C GLY A 32 -9.81 -6.58 -9.12
N GLY A 33 -9.65 -7.35 -8.04
CA GLY A 33 -8.48 -8.21 -7.81
C GLY A 33 -7.56 -7.68 -6.71
N GLY A 34 -6.41 -8.33 -6.56
CA GLY A 34 -5.43 -8.05 -5.52
C GLY A 34 -5.15 -9.26 -4.63
N LYS A 35 -3.99 -9.27 -3.97
CA LYS A 35 -3.53 -10.40 -3.14
C LYS A 35 -4.21 -10.47 -1.77
N ARG A 36 -5.04 -9.49 -1.43
CA ARG A 36 -5.78 -9.41 -0.14
C ARG A 36 -4.88 -9.60 1.09
N LEU A 37 -3.65 -9.08 1.04
CA LEU A 37 -2.66 -9.28 2.09
C LEU A 37 -3.09 -8.72 3.44
N ARG A 38 -3.75 -7.55 3.47
CA ARG A 38 -4.17 -6.89 4.71
C ARG A 38 -5.21 -7.70 5.47
N PRO A 39 -6.32 -8.14 4.86
CA PRO A 39 -7.24 -9.08 5.50
C PRO A 39 -6.58 -10.41 5.89
N ALA A 40 -5.62 -10.92 5.10
CA ALA A 40 -4.91 -12.14 5.42
C ALA A 40 -4.02 -11.96 6.67
N PHE A 41 -3.30 -10.85 6.81
CA PHE A 41 -2.56 -10.54 8.04
C PHE A 41 -3.51 -10.37 9.23
N ALA A 42 -4.65 -9.71 9.07
CA ALA A 42 -5.65 -9.59 10.14
C ALA A 42 -6.20 -10.95 10.56
N TYR A 43 -6.50 -11.82 9.61
CA TYR A 43 -6.92 -13.21 9.88
C TYR A 43 -5.88 -13.97 10.71
N TRP A 44 -4.60 -13.92 10.31
CA TRP A 44 -3.54 -14.60 11.06
C TRP A 44 -3.25 -13.92 12.40
N GLY A 45 -3.44 -12.62 12.52
CA GLY A 45 -3.39 -11.93 13.81
C GLY A 45 -4.46 -12.42 14.78
N TRP A 46 -5.69 -12.64 14.28
CA TRP A 46 -6.77 -13.28 15.03
C TRP A 46 -6.43 -14.72 15.40
N GLN A 47 -6.03 -15.53 14.44
CA GLN A 47 -5.70 -16.93 14.66
C GLN A 47 -4.57 -17.13 15.69
N ALA A 48 -3.62 -16.23 15.72
CA ALA A 48 -2.51 -16.27 16.68
C ALA A 48 -2.97 -16.21 18.15
N VAL A 49 -4.13 -15.57 18.40
CA VAL A 49 -4.65 -15.31 19.74
C VAL A 49 -5.90 -16.15 20.05
N ALA A 50 -6.86 -16.19 19.13
CA ALA A 50 -8.16 -16.84 19.35
C ALA A 50 -8.13 -18.36 19.25
N SER A 51 -7.22 -18.93 18.46
CA SER A 51 -7.14 -20.37 18.16
C SER A 51 -8.48 -21.00 17.67
N ARG A 52 -9.33 -20.17 17.08
CA ARG A 52 -10.62 -20.54 16.48
C ARG A 52 -10.88 -19.69 15.26
N ASP A 53 -11.77 -20.12 14.39
CA ASP A 53 -12.14 -19.32 13.22
C ASP A 53 -12.87 -18.02 13.64
N PRO A 54 -12.65 -16.92 12.91
CA PRO A 54 -13.35 -15.68 13.13
C PRO A 54 -14.84 -15.83 12.79
N ASP A 55 -15.70 -15.25 13.62
CA ASP A 55 -17.12 -15.15 13.35
C ASP A 55 -17.42 -14.14 12.21
N PRO A 56 -18.67 -14.11 11.69
CA PRO A 56 -19.01 -13.21 10.59
C PRO A 56 -18.74 -11.73 10.86
N GLY A 57 -18.90 -11.27 12.11
CA GLY A 57 -18.61 -9.88 12.49
C GLY A 57 -17.11 -9.56 12.39
N VAL A 58 -16.28 -10.47 12.84
CA VAL A 58 -14.82 -10.32 12.72
C VAL A 58 -14.35 -10.39 11.26
N LEU A 59 -14.94 -11.27 10.43
CA LEU A 59 -14.65 -11.29 8.99
C LEU A 59 -15.09 -9.98 8.30
N LEU A 60 -16.22 -9.44 8.72
CA LEU A 60 -16.68 -8.13 8.24
C LEU A 60 -15.66 -7.04 8.61
N LEU A 61 -15.16 -7.02 9.86
CA LEU A 61 -14.10 -6.11 10.28
C LEU A 61 -12.86 -6.20 9.37
N PHE A 62 -12.40 -7.42 9.05
CA PHE A 62 -11.23 -7.57 8.17
C PHE A 62 -11.48 -7.05 6.76
N SER A 63 -12.73 -7.07 6.28
CA SER A 63 -13.09 -6.52 4.97
C SER A 63 -12.97 -4.99 4.93
N ALA A 64 -13.04 -4.28 6.06
CA ALA A 64 -12.82 -2.84 6.13
C ALA A 64 -11.42 -2.44 5.65
N LEU A 65 -10.42 -3.32 5.84
CA LEU A 65 -9.05 -3.09 5.36
C LEU A 65 -8.95 -3.02 3.83
N GLU A 66 -9.88 -3.65 3.11
CA GLU A 66 -9.91 -3.54 1.64
C GLU A 66 -10.49 -2.20 1.18
N LEU A 67 -11.52 -1.69 1.86
CA LEU A 67 -12.04 -0.35 1.57
C LEU A 67 -11.00 0.73 1.91
N LEU A 68 -10.33 0.60 3.06
CA LEU A 68 -9.21 1.47 3.42
C LEU A 68 -8.09 1.41 2.38
N HIS A 69 -7.82 0.20 1.82
CA HIS A 69 -6.83 0.05 0.76
C HIS A 69 -7.24 0.74 -0.53
N VAL A 70 -8.50 0.63 -0.91
CA VAL A 70 -9.01 1.29 -2.11
C VAL A 70 -8.99 2.81 -1.95
N PHE A 71 -9.39 3.34 -0.77
CA PHE A 71 -9.20 4.76 -0.45
C PHE A 71 -7.75 5.21 -0.70
N ALA A 72 -6.79 4.52 -0.08
CA ALA A 72 -5.37 4.87 -0.23
C ALA A 72 -4.89 4.80 -1.69
N LEU A 73 -5.32 3.78 -2.46
CA LEU A 73 -4.95 3.64 -3.86
C LEU A 73 -5.56 4.73 -4.76
N LEU A 74 -6.83 5.08 -4.54
CA LEU A 74 -7.52 6.08 -5.35
C LEU A 74 -6.87 7.47 -5.17
N HIS A 75 -6.52 7.82 -3.94
CA HIS A 75 -5.84 9.08 -3.64
C HIS A 75 -4.38 9.08 -4.10
N ASP A 76 -3.64 7.99 -3.89
CA ASP A 76 -2.27 7.80 -4.37
C ASP A 76 -2.18 7.97 -5.90
N ASP A 77 -3.09 7.31 -6.65
CA ASP A 77 -3.14 7.42 -8.11
C ASP A 77 -3.40 8.86 -8.62
N VAL A 78 -4.17 9.64 -7.87
CA VAL A 78 -4.41 11.07 -8.19
C VAL A 78 -3.19 11.91 -7.85
N ILE A 79 -2.58 11.67 -6.70
CA ILE A 79 -1.39 12.41 -6.22
C ILE A 79 -0.19 12.14 -7.14
N ASP A 80 0.03 10.88 -7.51
CA ASP A 80 1.13 10.44 -8.38
C ASP A 80 0.85 10.68 -9.88
N GLU A 81 -0.32 11.23 -10.25
CA GLU A 81 -0.78 11.40 -11.64
C GLU A 81 -0.69 10.09 -12.47
N SER A 82 -0.87 8.96 -11.82
CA SER A 82 -0.70 7.63 -12.42
C SER A 82 -1.81 7.30 -13.42
N ALA A 83 -1.49 7.13 -14.70
CA ALA A 83 -2.49 6.80 -15.71
C ALA A 83 -3.02 5.36 -15.62
N THR A 84 -2.19 4.42 -15.15
CA THR A 84 -2.53 2.99 -15.10
C THR A 84 -2.13 2.34 -13.78
N ARG A 85 -2.91 1.36 -13.36
CA ARG A 85 -2.62 0.48 -12.22
C ARG A 85 -2.99 -0.97 -12.56
N ARG A 86 -2.04 -1.89 -12.43
CA ARG A 86 -2.22 -3.31 -12.78
C ARG A 86 -2.70 -3.51 -14.21
N GLY A 87 -2.18 -2.72 -15.14
CA GLY A 87 -2.54 -2.78 -16.57
C GLY A 87 -3.93 -2.23 -16.90
N LYS A 88 -4.63 -1.61 -15.97
CA LYS A 88 -5.94 -0.96 -16.18
C LYS A 88 -5.84 0.54 -15.94
N PRO A 89 -6.72 1.36 -16.53
CA PRO A 89 -6.82 2.77 -16.19
C PRO A 89 -7.09 2.96 -14.69
N THR A 90 -6.46 4.00 -14.10
CA THR A 90 -6.76 4.44 -12.74
C THR A 90 -8.15 5.06 -12.66
N ALA A 91 -8.67 5.29 -11.43
CA ALA A 91 -10.04 5.78 -11.26
C ALA A 91 -10.25 7.15 -11.92
N HIS A 92 -9.32 8.08 -11.74
CA HIS A 92 -9.44 9.41 -12.35
C HIS A 92 -9.42 9.33 -13.88
N MET A 93 -8.64 8.44 -14.48
CA MET A 93 -8.64 8.19 -15.92
C MET A 93 -9.96 7.56 -16.40
N HIS A 94 -10.51 6.61 -15.63
CA HIS A 94 -11.81 5.99 -15.92
C HIS A 94 -12.93 7.03 -15.90
N PHE A 95 -13.03 7.86 -14.87
CA PHE A 95 -14.07 8.90 -14.80
C PHE A 95 -13.87 10.01 -15.84
N ALA A 96 -12.62 10.35 -16.19
CA ALA A 96 -12.34 11.26 -17.29
C ALA A 96 -12.80 10.71 -18.64
N ALA A 97 -12.63 9.42 -18.89
CA ALA A 97 -13.15 8.76 -20.10
C ALA A 97 -14.69 8.79 -20.14
N LEU A 98 -15.34 8.48 -19.02
CA LEU A 98 -16.79 8.59 -18.89
C LEU A 98 -17.30 9.99 -19.23
N HIS A 99 -16.65 11.03 -18.70
CA HIS A 99 -17.01 12.43 -19.01
C HIS A 99 -16.96 12.71 -20.51
N ARG A 100 -15.92 12.22 -21.20
CA ARG A 100 -15.79 12.37 -22.67
C ARG A 100 -16.89 11.63 -23.42
N GLU A 101 -17.21 10.40 -23.03
CA GLU A 101 -18.25 9.57 -23.62
C GLU A 101 -19.65 10.21 -23.51
N GLN A 102 -19.93 10.82 -22.36
CA GLN A 102 -21.20 11.51 -22.10
C GLN A 102 -21.27 12.92 -22.71
N ASN A 103 -20.20 13.41 -23.31
CA ASN A 103 -20.09 14.76 -23.84
C ASN A 103 -20.48 15.86 -22.84
N TRP A 104 -20.09 15.68 -21.57
CA TRP A 104 -20.37 16.67 -20.50
C TRP A 104 -19.53 17.93 -20.68
N ARG A 105 -19.94 19.02 -20.05
CA ARG A 105 -19.24 20.31 -20.12
C ARG A 105 -18.06 20.35 -19.15
N GLY A 106 -17.04 21.12 -19.49
CA GLY A 106 -15.86 21.36 -18.65
C GLY A 106 -14.70 20.45 -18.99
N SER A 107 -13.74 20.36 -18.08
CA SER A 107 -12.53 19.54 -18.26
C SER A 107 -12.79 18.08 -17.84
N PRO A 108 -12.63 17.09 -18.74
CA PRO A 108 -12.72 15.69 -18.39
C PRO A 108 -11.71 15.28 -17.31
N ASP A 109 -10.49 15.78 -17.38
CA ASP A 109 -9.42 15.40 -16.45
C ASP A 109 -9.72 15.94 -15.05
N GLN A 110 -10.18 17.19 -14.93
CA GLN A 110 -10.61 17.74 -13.63
C GLN A 110 -11.82 16.99 -13.07
N PHE A 111 -12.78 16.61 -13.92
CA PHE A 111 -13.91 15.77 -13.49
C PHE A 111 -13.43 14.41 -12.95
N GLY A 112 -12.50 13.77 -13.67
CA GLY A 112 -11.91 12.50 -13.27
C GLY A 112 -11.23 12.56 -11.90
N ILE A 113 -10.39 13.58 -11.68
CA ILE A 113 -9.73 13.85 -10.40
C ILE A 113 -10.77 14.03 -9.29
N SER A 114 -11.77 14.90 -9.50
CA SER A 114 -12.80 15.19 -8.50
C SER A 114 -13.61 13.94 -8.13
N ALA A 115 -14.00 13.13 -9.12
CA ALA A 115 -14.72 11.88 -8.90
C ALA A 115 -13.88 10.83 -8.15
N ALA A 116 -12.59 10.71 -8.47
CA ALA A 116 -11.69 9.79 -7.78
C ALA A 116 -11.46 10.19 -6.32
N ILE A 117 -11.31 11.47 -6.01
CA ILE A 117 -11.23 11.98 -4.63
C ILE A 117 -12.50 11.60 -3.86
N LEU A 118 -13.69 11.90 -4.40
CA LEU A 118 -14.95 11.56 -3.74
C LEU A 118 -15.16 10.06 -3.57
N ALA A 119 -14.75 9.24 -4.54
CA ALA A 119 -14.79 7.78 -4.41
C ALA A 119 -13.86 7.28 -3.31
N GLY A 120 -12.68 7.88 -3.17
CA GLY A 120 -11.74 7.60 -2.08
C GLY A 120 -12.33 7.96 -0.72
N ASP A 121 -12.86 9.17 -0.57
CA ASP A 121 -13.51 9.61 0.68
C ASP A 121 -14.68 8.68 1.06
N LEU A 122 -15.48 8.28 0.08
CA LEU A 122 -16.59 7.34 0.29
C LEU A 122 -16.10 5.97 0.75
N ALA A 123 -14.99 5.46 0.17
CA ALA A 123 -14.37 4.21 0.59
C ALA A 123 -13.89 4.28 2.04
N GLN A 124 -13.26 5.40 2.45
CA GLN A 124 -12.83 5.63 3.82
C GLN A 124 -14.02 5.68 4.79
N ALA A 125 -15.06 6.44 4.45
CA ALA A 125 -16.27 6.55 5.28
C ALA A 125 -16.95 5.18 5.46
N TRP A 126 -17.05 4.40 4.39
CA TRP A 126 -17.63 3.05 4.46
C TRP A 126 -16.75 2.05 5.20
N ALA A 127 -15.43 2.20 5.15
CA ALA A 127 -14.52 1.42 5.98
C ALA A 127 -14.76 1.68 7.48
N ASP A 128 -14.93 2.94 7.87
CA ASP A 128 -15.27 3.31 9.25
C ASP A 128 -16.63 2.77 9.69
N ASP A 129 -17.64 2.83 8.83
CA ASP A 129 -18.96 2.27 9.12
C ASP A 129 -18.94 0.76 9.40
N ILE A 130 -18.07 0.02 8.73
CA ILE A 130 -17.92 -1.43 8.96
C ILE A 130 -17.50 -1.73 10.40
N LEU A 131 -16.67 -0.89 11.03
CA LEU A 131 -16.28 -1.09 12.42
C LEU A 131 -17.46 -1.08 13.39
N TYR A 132 -18.47 -0.27 13.11
CA TYR A 132 -19.70 -0.23 13.92
C TYR A 132 -20.62 -1.42 13.63
N ARG A 133 -20.63 -1.89 12.37
CA ARG A 133 -21.45 -3.02 11.92
C ARG A 133 -20.86 -4.39 12.30
N ALA A 134 -19.61 -4.45 12.69
CA ALA A 134 -18.93 -5.70 13.06
C ALA A 134 -19.47 -6.33 14.36
N ASP A 135 -20.25 -5.59 15.13
CA ASP A 135 -20.93 -6.04 16.37
C ASP A 135 -20.01 -6.80 17.33
N LEU A 136 -18.82 -6.22 17.57
CA LEU A 136 -17.83 -6.82 18.46
C LEU A 136 -18.21 -6.57 19.92
N PRO A 137 -17.81 -7.46 20.86
CA PRO A 137 -17.90 -7.19 22.29
C PRO A 137 -17.28 -5.82 22.66
N PRO A 138 -17.86 -5.05 23.60
CA PRO A 138 -17.43 -3.67 23.89
C PRO A 138 -15.92 -3.52 24.15
N ASP A 139 -15.29 -4.48 24.82
CA ASP A 139 -13.85 -4.45 25.10
C ASP A 139 -13.03 -4.68 23.82
N ALA A 140 -13.42 -5.62 22.98
CA ALA A 140 -12.81 -5.84 21.67
C ALA A 140 -12.98 -4.61 20.77
N GLN A 141 -14.19 -4.03 20.74
CA GLN A 141 -14.47 -2.80 20.00
C GLN A 141 -13.52 -1.65 20.38
N ARG A 142 -13.31 -1.43 21.69
CA ARG A 142 -12.37 -0.39 22.16
C ARG A 142 -10.92 -0.65 21.73
N ARG A 143 -10.45 -1.91 21.79
CA ARG A 143 -9.09 -2.26 21.33
C ARG A 143 -8.94 -2.06 19.81
N VAL A 144 -9.91 -2.53 19.05
CA VAL A 144 -9.95 -2.40 17.58
C VAL A 144 -9.95 -0.94 17.15
N GLN A 145 -10.76 -0.08 17.79
CA GLN A 145 -10.84 1.34 17.47
C GLN A 145 -9.49 2.07 17.64
N ARG A 146 -8.68 1.72 18.64
CA ARG A 146 -7.34 2.29 18.81
C ARG A 146 -6.43 1.93 17.63
N VAL A 147 -6.35 0.65 17.28
CA VAL A 147 -5.54 0.20 16.14
C VAL A 147 -6.03 0.82 14.84
N TRP A 148 -7.35 0.94 14.66
CA TRP A 148 -7.95 1.56 13.48
C TRP A 148 -7.65 3.06 13.37
N ALA A 149 -7.62 3.77 14.47
CA ALA A 149 -7.23 5.18 14.49
C ALA A 149 -5.76 5.36 14.10
N ASP A 150 -4.88 4.49 14.62
CA ASP A 150 -3.45 4.51 14.29
C ASP A 150 -3.22 4.24 12.80
N ILE A 151 -3.83 3.19 12.23
CA ILE A 151 -3.63 2.84 10.81
C ILE A 151 -4.00 3.97 9.86
N ARG A 152 -5.10 4.69 10.13
CA ARG A 152 -5.52 5.83 9.31
C ARG A 152 -4.53 6.99 9.41
N THR A 153 -4.12 7.33 10.63
CA THR A 153 -3.17 8.42 10.87
C THR A 153 -1.82 8.12 10.23
N GLU A 154 -1.33 6.88 10.39
CA GLU A 154 -0.03 6.46 9.87
C GLU A 154 0.03 6.40 8.34
N VAL A 155 -1.01 5.87 7.69
CA VAL A 155 -1.01 5.80 6.21
C VAL A 155 -1.08 7.19 5.58
N LEU A 156 -1.88 8.11 6.14
CA LEU A 156 -1.94 9.49 5.69
C LEU A 156 -0.63 10.24 5.98
N GLY A 157 -0.08 10.05 7.17
CA GLY A 157 1.23 10.61 7.54
C GLY A 157 2.34 10.11 6.64
N GLY A 158 2.37 8.79 6.34
CA GLY A 158 3.32 8.19 5.42
C GLY A 158 3.21 8.72 4.00
N GLN A 159 1.98 8.90 3.50
CA GLN A 159 1.74 9.52 2.20
C GLN A 159 2.20 10.98 2.15
N TYR A 160 1.97 11.74 3.23
CA TYR A 160 2.45 13.12 3.29
C TYR A 160 3.99 13.20 3.33
N LEU A 161 4.65 12.29 4.07
CA LEU A 161 6.11 12.19 4.07
C LEU A 161 6.68 11.87 2.69
N ASP A 162 5.99 11.02 1.91
CA ASP A 162 6.38 10.70 0.54
C ASP A 162 6.33 11.94 -0.36
N ILE A 163 5.22 12.68 -0.34
CA ILE A 163 5.07 13.95 -1.07
C ILE A 163 6.18 14.95 -0.69
N VAL A 164 6.47 15.09 0.61
CA VAL A 164 7.52 15.99 1.08
C VAL A 164 8.90 15.54 0.61
N ALA A 165 9.17 14.22 0.64
CA ALA A 165 10.45 13.68 0.18
C ALA A 165 10.67 13.93 -1.32
N GLU A 166 9.62 13.77 -2.14
CA GLU A 166 9.68 14.08 -3.58
C GLU A 166 9.85 15.57 -3.82
N ALA A 167 9.05 16.43 -3.20
CA ALA A 167 9.07 17.87 -3.39
C ALA A 167 10.38 18.52 -2.91
N SER A 168 10.99 17.99 -1.83
CA SER A 168 12.27 18.48 -1.31
C SER A 168 13.49 17.89 -2.01
N GLY A 169 13.30 16.86 -2.85
CA GLY A 169 14.40 16.11 -3.45
C GLY A 169 15.22 15.34 -2.42
N ALA A 170 14.58 14.81 -1.36
CA ALA A 170 15.27 14.12 -0.28
C ALA A 170 16.11 12.93 -0.78
N GLU A 171 17.36 12.83 -0.30
CA GLU A 171 18.32 11.75 -0.64
C GLU A 171 18.67 10.89 0.58
N SER A 172 18.09 11.20 1.74
CA SER A 172 18.38 10.49 3.00
C SER A 172 17.73 9.10 3.03
N ILE A 173 18.54 8.07 3.26
CA ILE A 173 18.07 6.70 3.53
C ILE A 173 17.10 6.69 4.72
N ALA A 174 17.36 7.48 5.76
CA ALA A 174 16.48 7.55 6.92
C ALA A 174 15.10 8.13 6.57
N SER A 175 15.03 9.13 5.68
CA SER A 175 13.76 9.68 5.17
C SER A 175 12.99 8.62 4.38
N ALA A 176 13.63 7.95 3.42
CA ALA A 176 13.02 6.90 2.62
C ALA A 176 12.54 5.70 3.48
N MET A 177 13.33 5.32 4.50
CA MET A 177 12.93 4.29 5.47
C MET A 177 11.71 4.71 6.30
N SER A 178 11.58 6.00 6.65
CA SER A 178 10.38 6.50 7.35
C SER A 178 9.14 6.40 6.47
N VAL A 179 9.24 6.77 5.19
CA VAL A 179 8.16 6.57 4.21
C VAL A 179 7.79 5.09 4.11
N ALA A 180 8.76 4.20 3.89
CA ALA A 180 8.54 2.76 3.80
C ALA A 180 7.86 2.20 5.06
N THR A 181 8.20 2.71 6.23
CA THR A 181 7.61 2.29 7.50
C THR A 181 6.14 2.72 7.60
N PHE A 182 5.85 4.02 7.49
CA PHE A 182 4.52 4.55 7.76
C PHE A 182 3.54 4.35 6.59
N LYS A 183 3.98 4.59 5.35
CA LYS A 183 3.14 4.40 4.17
C LYS A 183 2.86 2.93 3.88
N THR A 184 3.80 2.01 4.20
CA THR A 184 3.67 0.60 3.80
C THR A 184 3.68 -0.38 4.97
N ALA A 185 4.72 -0.43 5.81
CA ALA A 185 4.87 -1.47 6.83
C ALA A 185 3.75 -1.40 7.88
N CYS A 186 3.47 -0.21 8.43
CA CYS A 186 2.39 -0.01 9.41
C CYS A 186 1.04 -0.44 8.81
N TYR A 187 0.70 0.09 7.68
CA TYR A 187 -0.59 -0.05 7.06
C TYR A 187 -0.83 -1.43 6.41
N THR A 188 0.22 -2.10 5.90
CA THR A 188 0.06 -3.38 5.19
C THR A 188 0.24 -4.60 6.08
N VAL A 189 1.12 -4.53 7.09
CA VAL A 189 1.50 -5.68 7.91
C VAL A 189 1.21 -5.47 9.39
N ILE A 190 1.80 -4.42 10.00
CA ILE A 190 1.76 -4.23 11.46
C ILE A 190 0.33 -4.09 11.96
N ARG A 191 -0.37 -3.08 11.48
CA ARG A 191 -1.71 -2.75 11.98
C ARG A 191 -2.78 -3.77 11.61
N PRO A 192 -2.78 -4.40 10.41
CA PRO A 192 -3.65 -5.54 10.15
C PRO A 192 -3.46 -6.70 11.13
N LEU A 193 -2.22 -7.12 11.42
CA LEU A 193 -1.93 -8.15 12.43
C LEU A 193 -2.45 -7.74 13.81
N GLN A 194 -2.14 -6.53 14.23
CA GLN A 194 -2.56 -6.00 15.52
C GLN A 194 -4.08 -5.84 15.61
N LEU A 195 -4.76 -5.48 14.52
CA LEU A 195 -6.22 -5.40 14.45
C LEU A 195 -6.87 -6.76 14.70
N GLY A 196 -6.36 -7.81 14.03
CA GLY A 196 -6.83 -9.17 14.23
C GLY A 196 -6.64 -9.65 15.66
N ALA A 197 -5.44 -9.46 16.22
CA ALA A 197 -5.16 -9.81 17.61
C ALA A 197 -6.03 -9.02 18.61
N ALA A 198 -6.21 -7.72 18.39
CA ALA A 198 -7.03 -6.85 19.24
C ALA A 198 -8.52 -7.24 19.24
N ALA A 199 -9.02 -7.72 18.10
CA ALA A 199 -10.38 -8.24 18.02
C ALA A 199 -10.55 -9.54 18.83
N ALA A 200 -9.49 -10.38 18.90
CA ALA A 200 -9.53 -11.67 19.60
C ALA A 200 -9.44 -11.52 21.14
N ALA A 201 -8.41 -10.85 21.63
CA ALA A 201 -8.19 -10.66 23.07
C ALA A 201 -7.22 -9.50 23.37
N ASP A 202 -7.08 -9.16 24.65
CA ASP A 202 -6.06 -8.22 25.14
C ASP A 202 -4.73 -8.96 25.35
N ARG A 203 -3.80 -8.81 24.40
CA ARG A 203 -2.50 -9.48 24.40
C ARG A 203 -1.38 -8.48 24.03
N PRO A 204 -0.98 -7.60 24.97
CA PRO A 204 0.08 -6.59 24.74
C PRO A 204 1.41 -7.20 24.28
N ASP A 205 1.74 -8.41 24.78
CA ASP A 205 2.91 -9.17 24.39
C ASP A 205 2.89 -9.52 22.89
N VAL A 206 1.76 -10.01 22.38
CA VAL A 206 1.57 -10.33 20.96
C VAL A 206 1.54 -9.06 20.12
N GLN A 207 0.92 -7.98 20.60
CA GLN A 207 0.90 -6.67 19.93
C GLN A 207 2.32 -6.14 19.71
N THR A 208 3.19 -6.24 20.73
CA THR A 208 4.60 -5.83 20.64
C THR A 208 5.36 -6.69 19.61
N ILE A 209 5.18 -8.01 19.63
CA ILE A 209 5.84 -8.93 18.72
C ILE A 209 5.38 -8.65 17.26
N PHE A 210 4.11 -8.41 17.05
CA PHE A 210 3.59 -8.06 15.71
C PHE A 210 4.11 -6.69 15.23
N GLY A 211 4.40 -5.77 16.14
CA GLY A 211 5.11 -4.54 15.83
C GLY A 211 6.52 -4.82 15.28
N LEU A 212 7.31 -5.62 15.98
CA LEU A 212 8.68 -5.98 15.57
C LEU A 212 8.70 -6.79 14.26
N PHE A 213 7.94 -7.89 14.22
CA PHE A 213 7.82 -8.73 13.03
C PHE A 213 7.34 -7.93 11.81
N GLY A 214 6.29 -7.12 12.00
CA GLY A 214 5.67 -6.38 10.93
C GLY A 214 6.51 -5.22 10.42
N THR A 215 7.33 -4.59 11.26
CA THR A 215 8.28 -3.56 10.82
C THR A 215 9.30 -4.17 9.87
N ASP A 216 9.95 -5.25 10.27
CA ASP A 216 10.97 -5.89 9.45
C ASP A 216 10.38 -6.44 8.14
N LEU A 217 9.27 -7.17 8.21
CA LEU A 217 8.63 -7.73 7.03
C LEU A 217 8.04 -6.66 6.11
N GLY A 218 7.41 -5.64 6.67
CA GLY A 218 6.75 -4.59 5.89
C GLY A 218 7.76 -3.69 5.17
N VAL A 219 8.90 -3.39 5.81
CA VAL A 219 10.00 -2.68 5.15
C VAL A 219 10.62 -3.55 4.06
N ALA A 220 10.88 -4.85 4.32
CA ALA A 220 11.39 -5.77 3.29
C ALA A 220 10.43 -5.87 2.08
N PHE A 221 9.12 -5.86 2.34
CA PHE A 221 8.10 -5.82 1.30
C PHE A 221 8.18 -4.55 0.45
N GLN A 222 8.33 -3.37 1.08
CA GLN A 222 8.45 -2.11 0.34
C GLN A 222 9.74 -2.06 -0.46
N LEU A 223 10.88 -2.48 0.11
CA LEU A 223 12.14 -2.56 -0.61
C LEU A 223 12.05 -3.47 -1.85
N ARG A 224 11.32 -4.56 -1.76
CA ARG A 224 11.03 -5.43 -2.91
C ARG A 224 10.21 -4.70 -3.97
N ASP A 225 9.19 -3.93 -3.57
CA ASP A 225 8.41 -3.11 -4.49
C ASP A 225 9.29 -2.00 -5.13
N ASP A 226 10.21 -1.38 -4.39
CA ASP A 226 11.16 -0.38 -4.91
C ASP A 226 12.12 -1.00 -5.97
N VAL A 227 12.64 -2.20 -5.70
CA VAL A 227 13.45 -2.95 -6.68
C VAL A 227 12.63 -3.25 -7.94
N LEU A 228 11.40 -3.70 -7.79
CA LEU A 228 10.50 -3.98 -8.91
C LEU A 228 10.08 -2.71 -9.67
N GLY A 229 9.94 -1.57 -9.00
CA GLY A 229 9.66 -0.26 -9.61
C GLY A 229 10.76 0.20 -10.56
N VAL A 230 12.00 -0.19 -10.29
CA VAL A 230 13.16 0.12 -11.14
C VAL A 230 13.49 -1.01 -12.13
N PHE A 231 13.57 -2.26 -11.69
CA PHE A 231 14.10 -3.40 -12.45
C PHE A 231 13.02 -4.38 -12.93
N GLY A 232 11.78 -4.26 -12.45
CA GLY A 232 10.71 -5.22 -12.73
C GLY A 232 10.32 -5.31 -14.21
N ASP A 233 9.87 -6.50 -14.61
CA ASP A 233 9.28 -6.73 -15.92
C ASP A 233 7.85 -6.15 -15.96
N PRO A 234 7.51 -5.30 -16.95
CA PRO A 234 6.15 -4.77 -17.13
C PRO A 234 5.07 -5.85 -17.23
N ALA A 235 5.39 -7.02 -17.78
CA ALA A 235 4.46 -8.14 -17.88
C ALA A 235 4.07 -8.70 -16.49
N VAL A 236 4.94 -8.56 -15.50
CA VAL A 236 4.72 -9.01 -14.12
C VAL A 236 4.18 -7.91 -13.23
N THR A 237 4.75 -6.70 -13.34
CA THR A 237 4.41 -5.56 -12.47
C THR A 237 3.13 -4.84 -12.89
N GLY A 238 2.76 -4.93 -14.18
CA GLY A 238 1.65 -4.18 -14.77
C GLY A 238 1.89 -2.67 -14.87
N LYS A 239 3.13 -2.22 -14.68
CA LYS A 239 3.59 -0.83 -14.81
C LYS A 239 4.74 -0.74 -15.82
N PRO A 240 4.95 0.44 -16.45
CA PRO A 240 6.11 0.65 -17.29
C PRO A 240 7.42 0.39 -16.52
N SER A 241 8.39 -0.20 -17.18
CA SER A 241 9.69 -0.49 -16.57
C SER A 241 10.42 0.82 -16.20
N GLY A 242 10.90 0.93 -14.95
CA GLY A 242 11.57 2.13 -14.45
C GLY A 242 10.61 3.30 -14.16
N ASP A 243 9.38 3.01 -13.82
CA ASP A 243 8.36 3.99 -13.47
C ASP A 243 8.80 4.90 -12.33
N ASP A 244 9.40 4.34 -11.27
CA ASP A 244 9.92 5.09 -10.12
C ASP A 244 11.05 6.08 -10.49
N LEU A 245 11.86 5.77 -11.52
CA LEU A 245 12.87 6.68 -12.03
C LEU A 245 12.25 7.87 -12.78
N ARG A 246 11.19 7.62 -13.54
CA ARG A 246 10.49 8.65 -14.31
C ARG A 246 9.67 9.57 -13.41
N SER A 247 8.98 9.00 -12.42
CA SER A 247 8.17 9.75 -11.46
C SER A 247 9.00 10.51 -10.41
N GLY A 248 10.27 10.13 -10.24
CA GLY A 248 11.16 10.78 -9.28
C GLY A 248 10.97 10.32 -7.84
N LYS A 249 10.39 9.13 -7.62
CA LYS A 249 10.18 8.58 -6.28
C LYS A 249 11.46 8.49 -5.48
N ARG A 250 11.43 8.91 -4.22
CA ARG A 250 12.57 8.94 -3.30
C ARG A 250 12.64 7.66 -2.47
N THR A 251 12.85 6.54 -3.17
CA THR A 251 12.89 5.19 -2.58
C THR A 251 14.19 4.92 -1.83
N VAL A 252 14.18 3.90 -0.98
CA VAL A 252 15.40 3.46 -0.27
C VAL A 252 16.47 3.01 -1.26
N LEU A 253 16.10 2.30 -2.32
CA LEU A 253 17.03 1.87 -3.38
C LEU A 253 17.75 3.07 -4.02
N LEU A 254 17.02 4.15 -4.33
CA LEU A 254 17.63 5.34 -4.94
C LEU A 254 18.47 6.14 -3.96
N ALA A 255 18.06 6.23 -2.69
CA ALA A 255 18.87 6.87 -1.65
C ALA A 255 20.19 6.12 -1.42
N GLU A 256 20.17 4.79 -1.39
CA GLU A 256 21.38 3.96 -1.33
C GLU A 256 22.26 4.12 -2.59
N ALA A 257 21.65 4.15 -3.77
CA ALA A 257 22.39 4.36 -5.02
C ALA A 257 23.13 5.69 -5.04
N MET A 258 22.49 6.76 -4.57
CA MET A 258 23.11 8.08 -4.46
C MET A 258 24.25 8.10 -3.43
N ALA A 259 24.05 7.51 -2.26
CA ALA A 259 25.06 7.45 -1.21
C ALA A 259 26.31 6.66 -1.68
N LEU A 260 26.11 5.49 -2.29
CA LEU A 260 27.22 4.67 -2.81
C LEU A 260 27.94 5.34 -4.00
N ALA A 261 27.18 6.03 -4.86
CA ALA A 261 27.76 6.77 -5.97
C ALA A 261 28.59 7.98 -5.49
N ASP A 262 28.13 8.71 -4.46
CA ASP A 262 28.90 9.82 -3.88
C ASP A 262 30.28 9.36 -3.34
N GLU A 263 30.36 8.13 -2.83
CA GLU A 263 31.60 7.57 -2.30
C GLU A 263 32.51 7.00 -3.39
N SER A 264 31.97 6.45 -4.49
CA SER A 264 32.72 5.65 -5.47
C SER A 264 32.83 6.25 -6.87
N ASP A 265 31.80 6.98 -7.34
CA ASP A 265 31.68 7.55 -8.69
C ASP A 265 30.87 8.85 -8.72
N PRO A 266 31.52 10.01 -8.54
CA PRO A 266 30.82 11.31 -8.56
C PRO A 266 30.09 11.63 -9.87
N LEU A 267 30.52 11.03 -11.02
CA LEU A 267 29.80 11.21 -12.29
C LEU A 267 28.50 10.44 -12.30
N ALA A 268 28.49 9.23 -11.75
CA ALA A 268 27.28 8.44 -11.54
C ALA A 268 26.31 9.17 -10.59
N ALA A 269 26.80 9.70 -9.48
CA ALA A 269 25.98 10.48 -8.53
C ALA A 269 25.33 11.69 -9.21
N ASN A 270 26.09 12.46 -10.00
CA ASN A 270 25.53 13.59 -10.75
C ASN A 270 24.50 13.15 -11.80
N LEU A 271 24.76 12.03 -12.50
CA LEU A 271 23.82 11.48 -13.47
C LEU A 271 22.50 11.09 -12.82
N LEU A 272 22.52 10.41 -11.67
CA LEU A 272 21.30 10.05 -10.91
C LEU A 272 20.53 11.32 -10.52
N ARG A 273 21.16 12.31 -9.89
CA ARG A 273 20.52 13.55 -9.44
C ARG A 273 19.88 14.37 -10.55
N THR A 274 20.53 14.42 -11.71
CA THR A 274 20.06 15.23 -12.83
C THR A 274 19.04 14.53 -13.71
N SER A 275 18.89 13.21 -13.57
CA SER A 275 18.00 12.43 -14.44
C SER A 275 16.68 12.04 -13.76
N ILE A 276 16.71 11.68 -12.47
CA ILE A 276 15.54 11.15 -11.75
C ILE A 276 14.45 12.22 -11.65
N GLY A 277 13.20 11.85 -11.95
CA GLY A 277 12.05 12.75 -11.95
C GLY A 277 11.90 13.59 -13.22
N ASN A 278 12.66 13.27 -14.27
CA ASN A 278 12.53 13.91 -15.58
C ASN A 278 11.87 12.96 -16.59
N GLN A 279 11.46 13.54 -17.75
CA GLN A 279 11.01 12.72 -18.86
C GLN A 279 12.18 11.89 -19.41
N LEU A 280 12.18 10.58 -19.10
CA LEU A 280 13.24 9.66 -19.47
C LEU A 280 12.83 8.79 -20.66
N THR A 281 13.71 8.69 -21.65
CA THR A 281 13.62 7.67 -22.69
C THR A 281 13.99 6.29 -22.13
N ASP A 282 13.58 5.22 -22.80
CA ASP A 282 13.94 3.85 -22.38
C ASP A 282 15.46 3.61 -22.36
N ALA A 283 16.21 4.28 -23.25
CA ALA A 283 17.67 4.21 -23.25
C ALA A 283 18.27 4.87 -21.98
N GLN A 284 17.70 5.99 -21.53
CA GLN A 284 18.13 6.65 -20.29
C GLN A 284 17.77 5.81 -19.06
N VAL A 285 16.58 5.22 -19.03
CA VAL A 285 16.18 4.30 -17.95
C VAL A 285 17.16 3.11 -17.86
N ARG A 286 17.49 2.47 -18.98
CA ARG A 286 18.50 1.39 -18.98
C ARG A 286 19.83 1.87 -18.42
N ARG A 287 20.33 3.03 -18.87
CA ARG A 287 21.59 3.59 -18.38
C ARG A 287 21.58 3.85 -16.86
N LEU A 288 20.45 4.36 -16.33
CA LEU A 288 20.32 4.59 -14.88
C LEU A 288 20.31 3.27 -14.09
N ARG A 289 19.69 2.22 -14.63
CA ARG A 289 19.74 0.87 -14.05
C ARG A 289 21.17 0.33 -13.98
N ASP A 290 21.90 0.43 -15.11
CA ASP A 290 23.29 0.00 -15.17
C ASP A 290 24.14 0.73 -14.11
N VAL A 291 23.88 2.02 -13.89
CA VAL A 291 24.54 2.80 -12.84
C VAL A 291 24.16 2.31 -11.45
N ILE A 292 22.85 2.14 -11.15
CA ILE A 292 22.36 1.67 -9.84
C ILE A 292 22.96 0.29 -9.50
N GLU A 293 23.04 -0.59 -10.49
CA GLU A 293 23.66 -1.91 -10.35
C GLU A 293 25.18 -1.80 -10.16
N SER A 294 25.86 -0.99 -10.97
CA SER A 294 27.33 -0.88 -10.94
C SER A 294 27.89 -0.28 -9.65
N VAL A 295 27.13 0.63 -9.00
CA VAL A 295 27.50 1.18 -7.67
C VAL A 295 27.16 0.22 -6.52
N GLY A 296 26.51 -0.92 -6.81
CA GLY A 296 26.21 -1.96 -5.84
C GLY A 296 24.88 -1.77 -5.08
N ALA A 297 24.06 -0.78 -5.43
CA ALA A 297 22.83 -0.47 -4.69
C ALA A 297 21.79 -1.59 -4.81
N LEU A 298 21.67 -2.24 -5.98
CA LEU A 298 20.78 -3.39 -6.14
C LEU A 298 21.16 -4.53 -5.20
N ALA A 299 22.46 -4.87 -5.11
CA ALA A 299 22.96 -5.91 -4.22
C ALA A 299 22.71 -5.55 -2.74
N ALA A 300 22.95 -4.29 -2.35
CA ALA A 300 22.69 -3.81 -1.00
C ALA A 300 21.20 -3.89 -0.63
N ALA A 301 20.29 -3.55 -1.55
CA ALA A 301 18.86 -3.67 -1.36
C ALA A 301 18.43 -5.14 -1.19
N GLU A 302 18.93 -6.06 -2.02
CA GLU A 302 18.64 -7.50 -1.91
C GLU A 302 19.15 -8.08 -0.59
N ASP A 303 20.36 -7.74 -0.16
CA ASP A 303 20.92 -8.14 1.13
C ASP A 303 20.05 -7.62 2.28
N ARG A 304 19.62 -6.36 2.23
CA ARG A 304 18.73 -5.76 3.23
C ARG A 304 17.38 -6.48 3.31
N ILE A 305 16.75 -6.78 2.17
CA ILE A 305 15.51 -7.56 2.10
C ILE A 305 15.72 -8.92 2.77
N SER A 306 16.80 -9.62 2.47
CA SER A 306 17.14 -10.93 3.04
C SER A 306 17.30 -10.84 4.57
N VAL A 307 18.09 -9.90 5.06
CA VAL A 307 18.35 -9.70 6.50
C VAL A 307 17.06 -9.37 7.25
N LEU A 308 16.26 -8.44 6.74
CA LEU A 308 14.97 -8.04 7.35
C LEU A 308 13.99 -9.22 7.38
N THR A 309 13.89 -9.98 6.28
CA THR A 309 13.02 -11.16 6.20
C THR A 309 13.44 -12.23 7.20
N GLN A 310 14.74 -12.53 7.32
CA GLN A 310 15.27 -13.49 8.28
C GLN A 310 15.01 -13.05 9.72
N ARG A 311 15.21 -11.78 10.04
CA ARG A 311 14.94 -11.21 11.37
C ARG A 311 13.46 -11.27 11.72
N ALA A 312 12.57 -10.95 10.78
CA ALA A 312 11.13 -11.10 10.94
C ALA A 312 10.76 -12.56 11.26
N LEU A 313 11.26 -13.53 10.48
CA LEU A 313 10.99 -14.95 10.69
C LEU A 313 11.54 -15.45 12.04
N ALA A 314 12.70 -14.98 12.48
CA ALA A 314 13.26 -15.30 13.79
C ALA A 314 12.37 -14.75 14.92
N THR A 315 11.89 -13.51 14.82
CA THR A 315 10.94 -12.91 15.75
C THR A 315 9.65 -13.73 15.84
N LEU A 316 9.11 -14.14 14.68
CA LEU A 316 7.91 -14.98 14.60
C LEU A 316 8.12 -16.37 15.22
N ALA A 317 9.27 -16.99 14.99
CA ALA A 317 9.60 -18.31 15.54
C ALA A 317 9.62 -18.30 17.08
N ALA A 318 10.14 -17.23 17.68
CA ALA A 318 10.18 -17.02 19.13
C ALA A 318 8.83 -16.59 19.73
N ALA A 319 7.87 -16.15 18.94
CA ALA A 319 6.59 -15.62 19.41
C ALA A 319 5.77 -16.63 20.23
N PRO A 320 5.10 -16.24 21.34
CA PRO A 320 4.23 -17.13 22.15
C PRO A 320 2.83 -17.25 21.51
N ILE A 321 2.78 -17.66 20.26
CA ILE A 321 1.55 -17.92 19.50
C ILE A 321 1.53 -19.36 19.00
N ASN A 322 0.35 -19.83 18.55
CA ASN A 322 0.21 -21.23 18.11
C ASN A 322 0.97 -21.54 16.79
N ALA A 323 1.28 -22.82 16.58
CA ALA A 323 2.08 -23.29 15.45
C ALA A 323 1.41 -23.01 14.09
N THR A 324 0.07 -23.09 14.02
CA THR A 324 -0.70 -22.84 12.80
C THR A 324 -0.54 -21.38 12.34
N ALA A 325 -0.66 -20.43 13.27
CA ALA A 325 -0.45 -19.02 12.96
C ALA A 325 0.99 -18.72 12.55
N LYS A 326 1.99 -19.35 13.22
CA LYS A 326 3.40 -19.24 12.81
C LYS A 326 3.61 -19.72 11.37
N ALA A 327 3.05 -20.87 11.02
CA ALA A 327 3.16 -21.42 9.66
C ALA A 327 2.52 -20.49 8.62
N GLY A 328 1.27 -20.05 8.85
CA GLY A 328 0.56 -19.15 7.95
C GLY A 328 1.26 -17.80 7.76
N LEU A 329 1.76 -17.19 8.84
CA LEU A 329 2.52 -15.95 8.76
C LEU A 329 3.87 -16.12 8.06
N SER A 330 4.53 -17.28 8.23
CA SER A 330 5.78 -17.59 7.51
C SER A 330 5.54 -17.71 6.00
N GLU A 331 4.44 -18.33 5.59
CA GLU A 331 4.07 -18.41 4.17
C GLU A 331 3.71 -17.03 3.59
N LEU A 332 2.96 -16.20 4.33
CA LEU A 332 2.69 -14.83 3.90
C LEU A 332 3.98 -13.99 3.78
N ALA A 333 4.93 -14.17 4.70
CA ALA A 333 6.21 -13.48 4.64
C ALA A 333 6.98 -13.85 3.36
N LYS A 334 7.06 -15.12 3.01
CA LYS A 334 7.68 -15.58 1.76
C LYS A 334 6.96 -15.01 0.52
N LEU A 335 5.63 -15.05 0.50
CA LEU A 335 4.85 -14.48 -0.60
C LEU A 335 5.01 -12.97 -0.74
N ALA A 336 5.28 -12.27 0.34
CA ALA A 336 5.49 -10.83 0.35
C ALA A 336 6.88 -10.42 -0.19
N THR A 337 7.93 -11.17 0.17
CA THR A 337 9.33 -10.82 -0.12
C THR A 337 9.95 -11.53 -1.32
N ASN A 338 9.46 -12.74 -1.68
CA ASN A 338 9.97 -13.54 -2.81
C ASN A 338 9.18 -13.28 -4.11
N ARG A 339 8.81 -12.05 -4.38
CA ARG A 339 8.30 -11.68 -5.69
C ARG A 339 9.47 -11.73 -6.66
N SER A 340 9.57 -12.80 -7.42
CA SER A 340 10.47 -12.84 -8.58
C SER A 340 9.92 -11.90 -9.64
N SER A 341 10.82 -11.13 -10.18
CA SER A 341 10.64 -10.29 -11.37
C SER A 341 9.79 -10.94 -12.44
#